data_b4bc46b59d006fbabeed1979c345beb6
#
_entry.id   b4bc46b59d006fbabeed1979c345beb6
#
_cell.length_a   1.000
_cell.length_b   1.000
_cell.length_c   1.000
_cell.angle_alpha   90.00
_cell.angle_beta   90.00
_cell.angle_gamma   90.00
#
_symmetry.space_group_name_H-M   'P 1'
#
loop_
_entity.id
_entity.type
_entity.pdbx_description
1 polymer ?
#
loop_
_entity_poly.entity_id
_entity_poly.type
_entity_poly.pdbx_seq_one_letter_code
_entity_poly.pdbx_strand_id
1 'polypeptide(L)'
;MPTTGPDGGVAFPDRDSAWLKEGTFVNVENLRQMAPGLNKTQVYALLKEPHFDEGVIGVRVWNYIFDFRTGHGNDFISCQYQVQYDENRLVKATYWKEPECEKYVNPTPVAAAAPAPVKRITLDASLLFGFNQFALGDLRPEGRAKLDSIAASLSDNVANGERIKVAGYTDRIGSQAYNQQLSLHRAQTVRDYFASRGIDAHRIDAVGMGSANPVSSGCPDGRSTAALQCLAVDRRVTIETVPVVANQSH
;
A
#
# COMPACT_ATOMS: atom_id res chain seq x y z
N MET A 1 6.11 -46.21 -1.07
CA MET A 1 6.98 -45.77 0.04
C MET A 1 7.33 -44.32 -0.25
N PRO A 2 7.35 -43.43 0.72
CA PRO A 2 7.86 -42.11 0.44
C PRO A 2 9.31 -42.26 -0.02
N THR A 3 9.60 -41.81 -1.23
CA THR A 3 10.95 -41.82 -1.78
C THR A 3 11.74 -40.73 -1.04
N THR A 4 12.54 -41.17 -0.06
CA THR A 4 13.55 -40.30 0.55
C THR A 4 14.78 -40.29 -0.37
N GLY A 5 15.28 -39.13 -0.74
CA GLY A 5 16.52 -39.00 -1.48
C GLY A 5 17.72 -39.43 -0.63
N PRO A 6 18.91 -39.56 -1.23
CA PRO A 6 20.13 -40.01 -0.55
C PRO A 6 20.50 -39.16 0.68
N ASP A 7 20.01 -37.91 0.76
CA ASP A 7 20.29 -36.97 1.86
C ASP A 7 19.18 -36.91 2.91
N GLY A 8 18.26 -37.88 2.94
CA GLY A 8 17.12 -37.90 3.87
C GLY A 8 15.99 -36.91 3.49
N GLY A 9 16.13 -36.16 2.41
CA GLY A 9 15.15 -35.23 1.89
C GLY A 9 14.09 -35.90 1.01
N VAL A 10 13.08 -35.15 0.61
CA VAL A 10 12.03 -35.59 -0.31
C VAL A 10 12.60 -35.77 -1.71
N ALA A 11 12.45 -36.98 -2.29
CA ALA A 11 12.88 -37.26 -3.64
C ALA A 11 11.81 -36.81 -4.66
N PHE A 12 12.23 -36.06 -5.67
CA PHE A 12 11.40 -35.67 -6.82
C PHE A 12 11.82 -36.48 -8.06
N PRO A 13 10.86 -36.84 -8.93
CA PRO A 13 11.20 -37.49 -10.19
C PRO A 13 11.97 -36.54 -11.11
N ASP A 14 12.73 -37.12 -12.06
CA ASP A 14 13.33 -36.31 -13.11
C ASP A 14 12.22 -35.66 -13.94
N ARG A 15 12.33 -34.35 -14.17
CA ARG A 15 11.37 -33.59 -14.96
C ARG A 15 11.15 -34.15 -16.35
N ASP A 16 12.17 -34.69 -16.98
CA ASP A 16 12.10 -35.27 -18.32
C ASP A 16 11.28 -36.57 -18.37
N SER A 17 10.99 -37.18 -17.21
CA SER A 17 10.11 -38.36 -17.10
C SER A 17 8.62 -38.01 -17.01
N ALA A 18 8.28 -36.70 -16.92
CA ALA A 18 6.89 -36.27 -16.94
C ALA A 18 6.23 -36.52 -18.28
N TRP A 19 4.98 -36.97 -18.28
CA TRP A 19 4.20 -37.07 -19.52
C TRP A 19 3.74 -35.68 -20.00
N LEU A 20 3.61 -34.69 -19.08
CA LEU A 20 3.35 -33.28 -19.37
C LEU A 20 4.58 -32.43 -18.98
N LYS A 21 5.58 -32.41 -19.84
CA LYS A 21 6.88 -31.77 -19.58
C LYS A 21 6.82 -30.25 -19.53
N GLU A 22 5.89 -29.66 -20.27
CA GLU A 22 5.68 -28.21 -20.33
C GLU A 22 5.13 -27.65 -19.00
N GLY A 23 4.53 -28.51 -18.17
CA GLY A 23 3.86 -28.07 -16.96
C GLY A 23 2.50 -27.40 -17.22
N THR A 24 1.92 -26.81 -16.20
CA THR A 24 0.64 -26.09 -16.29
C THR A 24 0.66 -24.80 -15.47
N PHE A 25 0.00 -23.77 -15.98
CA PHE A 25 -0.30 -22.58 -15.18
C PHE A 25 -1.40 -22.93 -14.17
N VAL A 26 -1.00 -23.20 -12.93
CA VAL A 26 -1.91 -23.60 -11.87
C VAL A 26 -2.75 -22.41 -11.37
N ASN A 27 -4.00 -22.68 -11.00
CA ASN A 27 -4.77 -21.69 -10.26
C ASN A 27 -4.22 -21.60 -8.82
N VAL A 28 -3.61 -20.46 -8.51
CA VAL A 28 -2.95 -20.20 -7.22
C VAL A 28 -3.93 -20.27 -6.05
N GLU A 29 -5.19 -19.85 -6.22
CA GLU A 29 -6.20 -19.93 -5.17
C GLU A 29 -6.56 -21.40 -4.85
N ASN A 30 -6.59 -22.26 -5.86
CA ASN A 30 -6.79 -23.69 -5.64
C ASN A 30 -5.58 -24.30 -4.91
N LEU A 31 -4.38 -23.89 -5.28
CA LEU A 31 -3.15 -24.38 -4.65
C LEU A 31 -3.04 -23.96 -3.18
N ARG A 32 -3.54 -22.77 -2.82
CA ARG A 32 -3.66 -22.31 -1.43
C ARG A 32 -4.63 -23.13 -0.57
N GLN A 33 -5.57 -23.81 -1.20
CA GLN A 33 -6.50 -24.68 -0.48
C GLN A 33 -5.91 -26.07 -0.17
N MET A 34 -4.70 -26.34 -0.64
CA MET A 34 -4.01 -27.58 -0.35
C MET A 34 -3.64 -27.65 1.13
N ALA A 35 -4.14 -28.67 1.81
CA ALA A 35 -3.94 -28.89 3.24
C ALA A 35 -3.87 -30.39 3.56
N PRO A 36 -3.22 -30.75 4.68
CA PRO A 36 -3.32 -32.12 5.22
C PRO A 36 -4.79 -32.54 5.44
N GLY A 37 -5.07 -33.81 5.19
CA GLY A 37 -6.41 -34.39 5.37
C GLY A 37 -7.30 -34.38 4.11
N LEU A 38 -6.94 -33.71 3.02
CA LEU A 38 -7.66 -33.79 1.76
C LEU A 38 -7.52 -35.19 1.14
N ASN A 39 -8.61 -35.73 0.58
CA ASN A 39 -8.54 -36.96 -0.18
C ASN A 39 -8.15 -36.72 -1.65
N LYS A 40 -7.81 -37.79 -2.38
CA LYS A 40 -7.37 -37.71 -3.78
C LYS A 40 -8.38 -37.01 -4.70
N THR A 41 -9.67 -37.20 -4.50
CA THR A 41 -10.72 -36.57 -5.32
C THR A 41 -10.72 -35.05 -5.11
N GLN A 42 -10.55 -34.60 -3.87
CA GLN A 42 -10.44 -33.17 -3.55
C GLN A 42 -9.16 -32.56 -4.15
N VAL A 43 -8.02 -33.26 -4.02
CA VAL A 43 -6.78 -32.81 -4.66
C VAL A 43 -6.92 -32.75 -6.18
N TYR A 44 -7.55 -33.75 -6.80
CA TYR A 44 -7.83 -33.75 -8.24
C TYR A 44 -8.74 -32.57 -8.67
N ALA A 45 -9.73 -32.26 -7.86
CA ALA A 45 -10.59 -31.09 -8.13
C ALA A 45 -9.81 -29.78 -8.12
N LEU A 46 -8.82 -29.65 -7.24
CA LEU A 46 -7.97 -28.45 -7.09
C LEU A 46 -6.86 -28.38 -8.13
N LEU A 47 -6.10 -29.46 -8.33
CA LEU A 47 -4.84 -29.48 -9.06
C LEU A 47 -4.89 -30.24 -10.39
N LYS A 48 -5.99 -30.98 -10.65
CA LYS A 48 -6.15 -31.89 -11.79
C LYS A 48 -5.22 -33.10 -11.70
N GLU A 49 -4.88 -33.67 -12.84
CA GLU A 49 -4.05 -34.87 -12.96
C GLU A 49 -2.61 -34.59 -12.57
N PRO A 50 -1.92 -35.54 -11.89
CA PRO A 50 -0.48 -35.41 -11.70
C PRO A 50 0.23 -35.52 -13.06
N HIS A 51 1.37 -34.88 -13.20
CA HIS A 51 2.10 -34.77 -14.46
C HIS A 51 3.12 -35.91 -14.70
N PHE A 52 3.20 -36.84 -13.77
CA PHE A 52 4.08 -38.00 -13.83
C PHE A 52 3.27 -39.29 -13.76
N ASP A 53 3.81 -40.36 -14.32
CA ASP A 53 3.22 -41.70 -14.18
C ASP A 53 3.57 -42.24 -12.77
N GLU A 54 2.60 -42.14 -11.88
CA GLU A 54 2.76 -42.55 -10.49
C GLU A 54 2.38 -44.03 -10.25
N GLY A 55 2.09 -44.76 -11.34
CA GLY A 55 1.63 -46.16 -11.29
C GLY A 55 0.14 -46.28 -10.94
N VAL A 56 -0.36 -47.54 -10.89
CA VAL A 56 -1.81 -47.83 -10.79
C VAL A 56 -2.21 -48.29 -9.39
N ILE A 57 -1.33 -48.96 -8.65
CA ILE A 57 -1.67 -49.59 -7.36
C ILE A 57 -0.84 -48.97 -6.23
N GLY A 58 -1.55 -48.63 -5.14
CA GLY A 58 -0.90 -48.15 -3.93
C GLY A 58 -0.21 -46.81 -4.02
N VAL A 59 -0.58 -45.98 -5.02
CA VAL A 59 0.01 -44.64 -5.24
C VAL A 59 -0.20 -43.75 -4.04
N ARG A 60 0.92 -43.33 -3.44
CA ARG A 60 0.95 -42.45 -2.25
C ARG A 60 1.65 -41.11 -2.50
N VAL A 61 2.07 -40.87 -3.71
CA VAL A 61 2.76 -39.63 -4.11
C VAL A 61 2.17 -39.18 -5.46
N TRP A 62 1.87 -37.90 -5.56
CA TRP A 62 1.52 -37.24 -6.81
C TRP A 62 2.50 -36.10 -7.06
N ASN A 63 3.05 -36.03 -8.27
CA ASN A 63 4.01 -35.03 -8.67
C ASN A 63 3.44 -34.16 -9.80
N TYR A 64 3.74 -32.87 -9.72
CA TYR A 64 3.26 -31.84 -10.64
C TYR A 64 4.42 -30.95 -11.10
N ILE A 65 4.24 -30.31 -12.25
CA ILE A 65 5.05 -29.21 -12.74
C ILE A 65 4.12 -28.01 -12.90
N PHE A 66 4.31 -26.99 -12.10
CA PHE A 66 3.49 -25.77 -12.13
C PHE A 66 4.28 -24.59 -12.64
N ASP A 67 3.63 -23.79 -13.49
CA ASP A 67 4.20 -22.59 -14.05
C ASP A 67 3.58 -21.36 -13.37
N PHE A 68 4.44 -20.40 -13.01
CA PHE A 68 4.06 -19.15 -12.37
C PHE A 68 4.57 -17.97 -13.18
N ARG A 69 3.69 -17.01 -13.48
CA ARG A 69 4.10 -15.74 -14.10
C ARG A 69 5.01 -14.95 -13.17
N THR A 70 6.11 -14.42 -13.70
CA THR A 70 7.06 -13.62 -12.91
C THR A 70 6.66 -12.16 -12.77
N GLY A 71 5.65 -11.70 -13.53
CA GLY A 71 5.25 -10.31 -13.61
C GLY A 71 6.01 -9.49 -14.64
N HIS A 72 6.96 -10.09 -15.35
CA HIS A 72 7.72 -9.45 -16.44
C HIS A 72 7.27 -9.98 -17.80
N GLY A 73 6.30 -9.31 -18.42
CA GLY A 73 5.77 -9.71 -19.71
C GLY A 73 5.20 -11.13 -19.70
N ASN A 74 5.70 -11.99 -20.62
CA ASN A 74 5.28 -13.39 -20.73
C ASN A 74 6.19 -14.36 -19.97
N ASP A 75 7.16 -13.87 -19.21
CA ASP A 75 8.11 -14.71 -18.49
C ASP A 75 7.42 -15.51 -17.38
N PHE A 76 7.86 -16.75 -17.24
CA PHE A 76 7.37 -17.64 -16.20
C PHE A 76 8.50 -18.52 -15.66
N ILE A 77 8.28 -19.09 -14.49
CA ILE A 77 9.14 -20.11 -13.91
C ILE A 77 8.34 -21.40 -13.75
N SER A 78 9.01 -22.52 -13.82
CA SER A 78 8.42 -23.84 -13.61
C SER A 78 8.96 -24.47 -12.34
N CYS A 79 8.06 -24.98 -11.52
CA CYS A 79 8.30 -25.51 -10.19
C CYS A 79 7.79 -26.95 -10.09
N GLN A 80 8.57 -27.85 -9.50
CA GLN A 80 8.03 -29.17 -9.17
C GLN A 80 7.38 -29.16 -7.80
N TYR A 81 6.17 -29.71 -7.75
CA TYR A 81 5.35 -29.79 -6.52
C TYR A 81 4.95 -31.24 -6.26
N GLN A 82 5.06 -31.69 -5.03
CA GLN A 82 4.77 -33.06 -4.63
C GLN A 82 3.71 -33.08 -3.54
N VAL A 83 2.71 -33.96 -3.69
CA VAL A 83 1.69 -34.28 -2.68
C VAL A 83 1.92 -35.68 -2.18
N GLN A 84 2.15 -35.86 -0.89
CA GLN A 84 2.29 -37.16 -0.24
C GLN A 84 1.03 -37.55 0.53
N TYR A 85 0.61 -38.79 0.39
CA TYR A 85 -0.57 -39.35 1.03
C TYR A 85 -0.19 -40.36 2.13
N ASP A 86 -0.97 -40.37 3.19
CA ASP A 86 -0.88 -41.34 4.29
C ASP A 86 -1.50 -42.70 3.93
N GLU A 87 -1.58 -43.59 4.91
CA GLU A 87 -2.18 -44.95 4.76
C GLU A 87 -3.67 -44.92 4.42
N ASN A 88 -4.37 -43.85 4.85
CA ASN A 88 -5.79 -43.63 4.59
C ASN A 88 -6.03 -42.87 3.27
N ARG A 89 -4.97 -42.65 2.46
CA ARG A 89 -5.02 -41.90 1.21
C ARG A 89 -5.43 -40.42 1.37
N LEU A 90 -5.16 -39.87 2.54
CA LEU A 90 -5.32 -38.45 2.81
C LEU A 90 -3.99 -37.72 2.65
N VAL A 91 -4.01 -36.48 2.22
CA VAL A 91 -2.80 -35.64 2.13
C VAL A 91 -2.11 -35.59 3.49
N LYS A 92 -0.88 -36.05 3.53
CA LYS A 92 -0.01 -36.02 4.71
C LYS A 92 0.82 -34.73 4.73
N ALA A 93 1.42 -34.40 3.60
CA ALA A 93 2.29 -33.24 3.44
C ALA A 93 2.43 -32.89 1.95
N THR A 94 2.86 -31.66 1.68
CA THR A 94 3.20 -31.17 0.35
C THR A 94 4.59 -30.57 0.38
N TYR A 95 5.29 -30.61 -0.76
CA TYR A 95 6.68 -30.16 -0.88
C TYR A 95 6.93 -29.46 -2.20
N TRP A 96 7.76 -28.45 -2.17
CA TRP A 96 8.37 -27.84 -3.34
C TRP A 96 9.78 -28.39 -3.54
N LYS A 97 10.16 -28.72 -4.78
CA LYS A 97 11.56 -29.04 -5.10
C LYS A 97 12.42 -27.80 -5.00
N GLU A 98 11.91 -26.68 -5.54
CA GLU A 98 12.52 -25.36 -5.49
C GLU A 98 11.79 -24.55 -4.40
N PRO A 99 12.41 -24.34 -3.20
CA PRO A 99 11.72 -23.67 -2.07
C PRO A 99 11.25 -22.25 -2.40
N GLU A 100 11.93 -21.56 -3.31
CA GLU A 100 11.57 -20.22 -3.77
C GLU A 100 10.22 -20.17 -4.48
N CYS A 101 9.69 -21.30 -4.93
CA CYS A 101 8.41 -21.39 -5.62
C CYS A 101 7.23 -21.11 -4.67
N GLU A 102 7.40 -21.36 -3.38
CA GLU A 102 6.36 -21.09 -2.39
C GLU A 102 5.92 -19.62 -2.35
N LYS A 103 6.83 -18.69 -2.66
CA LYS A 103 6.51 -17.24 -2.71
C LYS A 103 5.45 -16.87 -3.74
N TYR A 104 5.25 -17.67 -4.79
CA TYR A 104 4.22 -17.43 -5.80
C TYR A 104 2.83 -17.89 -5.33
N VAL A 105 2.79 -18.83 -4.39
CA VAL A 105 1.54 -19.30 -3.78
C VAL A 105 1.21 -18.46 -2.55
N ASN A 106 2.18 -18.31 -1.68
CA ASN A 106 2.08 -17.52 -0.46
C ASN A 106 3.09 -16.36 -0.56
N PRO A 107 2.79 -15.31 -1.35
CA PRO A 107 3.68 -14.17 -1.35
C PRO A 107 3.79 -13.71 0.09
N THR A 108 5.01 -13.74 0.63
CA THR A 108 5.27 -13.01 1.87
C THR A 108 4.69 -11.63 1.63
N PRO A 109 3.76 -11.13 2.46
CA PRO A 109 3.31 -9.76 2.30
C PRO A 109 4.59 -8.95 2.24
N VAL A 110 4.91 -8.40 1.06
CA VAL A 110 5.92 -7.35 1.01
C VAL A 110 5.36 -6.37 2.02
N ALA A 111 5.97 -6.31 3.20
CA ALA A 111 5.58 -5.38 4.23
C ALA A 111 5.50 -4.06 3.46
N ALA A 112 4.27 -3.59 3.23
CA ALA A 112 4.03 -2.42 2.39
C ALA A 112 5.01 -1.43 2.96
N ALA A 113 6.02 -1.05 2.17
CA ALA A 113 7.19 -0.32 2.67
C ALA A 113 6.59 0.76 3.54
N ALA A 114 6.91 0.74 4.84
CA ALA A 114 6.21 1.57 5.82
C ALA A 114 6.11 2.94 5.17
N PRO A 115 4.91 3.51 5.00
CA PRO A 115 4.73 4.68 4.16
C PRO A 115 5.81 5.65 4.55
N ALA A 116 6.61 6.10 3.58
CA ALA A 116 7.76 6.97 3.85
C ALA A 116 7.28 8.07 4.80
N PRO A 117 8.01 8.40 5.87
CA PRO A 117 7.49 9.27 6.92
C PRO A 117 6.97 10.55 6.29
N VAL A 118 5.65 10.74 6.36
CA VAL A 118 4.98 11.92 5.81
C VAL A 118 5.54 13.12 6.56
N LYS A 119 6.34 13.93 5.87
CA LYS A 119 6.85 15.17 6.46
C LYS A 119 5.69 16.15 6.54
N ARG A 120 5.22 16.38 7.76
CA ARG A 120 4.13 17.32 8.04
C ARG A 120 4.70 18.60 8.63
N ILE A 121 4.35 19.73 8.04
CA ILE A 121 4.65 21.08 8.54
C ILE A 121 3.30 21.72 8.90
N THR A 122 3.20 22.27 10.12
CA THR A 122 2.02 23.00 10.58
C THR A 122 2.36 24.46 10.77
N LEU A 123 1.58 25.35 10.18
CA LEU A 123 1.70 26.79 10.29
C LEU A 123 0.44 27.37 10.96
N ASP A 124 0.60 28.28 11.88
CA ASP A 124 -0.50 29.09 12.41
C ASP A 124 -1.06 29.96 11.26
N ALA A 125 -2.38 29.91 11.06
CA ALA A 125 -3.01 30.71 10.01
C ALA A 125 -2.87 32.23 10.27
N SER A 126 -2.70 32.67 11.52
CA SER A 126 -2.47 34.08 11.85
C SER A 126 -1.07 34.58 11.45
N LEU A 127 -0.11 33.66 11.33
CA LEU A 127 1.20 33.96 10.74
C LEU A 127 1.07 34.29 9.24
N LEU A 128 0.16 33.58 8.55
CA LEU A 128 -0.03 33.71 7.12
C LEU A 128 -0.99 34.85 6.75
N PHE A 129 -2.11 34.96 7.47
CA PHE A 129 -3.23 35.81 7.10
C PHE A 129 -3.72 36.66 8.26
N GLY A 130 -4.26 37.84 7.97
CA GLY A 130 -5.06 38.59 8.91
C GLY A 130 -6.43 37.94 9.19
N PHE A 131 -7.18 38.58 10.07
CA PHE A 131 -8.55 38.14 10.40
C PHE A 131 -9.43 38.16 9.15
N ASN A 132 -10.11 37.06 8.86
CA ASN A 132 -11.00 36.91 7.70
C ASN A 132 -10.28 37.12 6.33
N GLN A 133 -8.98 37.01 6.28
CA GLN A 133 -8.18 37.16 5.05
C GLN A 133 -7.74 35.81 4.52
N PHE A 134 -7.62 35.74 3.18
CA PHE A 134 -7.21 34.52 2.48
C PHE A 134 -6.55 34.77 1.11
N ALA A 135 -6.61 35.98 0.54
CA ALA A 135 -6.07 36.26 -0.77
C ALA A 135 -4.55 36.26 -0.79
N LEU A 136 -3.95 36.05 -1.97
CA LEU A 136 -2.48 36.03 -2.14
C LEU A 136 -1.84 37.37 -1.70
N GLY A 137 -2.54 38.47 -1.95
CA GLY A 137 -2.13 39.80 -1.50
C GLY A 137 -2.16 39.99 0.02
N ASP A 138 -2.99 39.22 0.72
CA ASP A 138 -3.19 39.29 2.16
C ASP A 138 -2.12 38.53 2.94
N LEU A 139 -1.24 37.79 2.26
CA LEU A 139 -0.14 37.08 2.93
C LEU A 139 0.79 38.06 3.63
N ARG A 140 0.97 37.87 4.92
CA ARG A 140 1.88 38.67 5.74
C ARG A 140 3.36 38.46 5.36
N PRO A 141 4.24 39.45 5.51
CA PRO A 141 5.65 39.29 5.16
C PRO A 141 6.35 38.11 5.84
N GLU A 142 6.07 37.89 7.13
CA GLU A 142 6.64 36.78 7.92
C GLU A 142 6.12 35.43 7.41
N GLY A 143 4.84 35.38 7.03
CA GLY A 143 4.20 34.22 6.43
C GLY A 143 4.83 33.88 5.08
N ARG A 144 5.06 34.88 4.22
CA ARG A 144 5.74 34.72 2.92
C ARG A 144 7.16 34.16 3.10
N ALA A 145 7.96 34.73 3.99
CA ALA A 145 9.31 34.23 4.26
C ALA A 145 9.32 32.78 4.72
N LYS A 146 8.34 32.40 5.56
CA LYS A 146 8.18 31.00 5.99
C LYS A 146 7.79 30.09 4.85
N LEU A 147 6.85 30.51 4.00
CA LEU A 147 6.44 29.73 2.81
C LEU A 147 7.59 29.62 1.80
N ASP A 148 8.42 30.63 1.61
CA ASP A 148 9.62 30.57 0.77
C ASP A 148 10.60 29.48 1.25
N SER A 149 10.89 29.47 2.54
CA SER A 149 11.75 28.44 3.15
C SER A 149 11.18 27.03 2.97
N ILE A 150 9.86 26.88 3.09
CA ILE A 150 9.19 25.60 2.87
C ILE A 150 9.23 25.21 1.40
N ALA A 151 8.93 26.13 0.48
CA ALA A 151 8.97 25.86 -0.96
C ALA A 151 10.36 25.37 -1.39
N ALA A 152 11.42 26.01 -0.93
CA ALA A 152 12.78 25.55 -1.19
C ALA A 152 13.04 24.13 -0.69
N SER A 153 12.55 23.77 0.51
CA SER A 153 12.71 22.42 1.07
C SER A 153 11.84 21.35 0.42
N LEU A 154 10.79 21.74 -0.30
CA LEU A 154 9.85 20.82 -0.97
C LEU A 154 10.24 20.57 -2.44
N SER A 155 11.04 21.43 -3.05
CA SER A 155 11.40 21.33 -4.47
C SER A 155 12.05 19.98 -4.79
N ASP A 156 12.99 19.52 -3.95
CA ASP A 156 13.67 18.23 -4.13
C ASP A 156 12.71 17.04 -3.99
N ASN A 157 11.77 17.11 -3.06
CA ASN A 157 10.78 16.04 -2.82
C ASN A 157 9.84 15.90 -4.02
N VAL A 158 9.37 17.02 -4.56
CA VAL A 158 8.49 17.02 -5.75
C VAL A 158 9.23 16.54 -6.98
N ALA A 159 10.50 16.90 -7.14
CA ALA A 159 11.36 16.37 -8.20
C ALA A 159 11.48 14.84 -8.14
N ASN A 160 11.45 14.25 -6.94
CA ASN A 160 11.46 12.82 -6.71
C ASN A 160 10.07 12.13 -6.86
N GLY A 161 9.07 12.85 -7.36
CA GLY A 161 7.75 12.30 -7.66
C GLY A 161 6.73 12.38 -6.52
N GLU A 162 7.03 13.00 -5.38
CA GLU A 162 6.07 13.19 -4.30
C GLU A 162 4.99 14.23 -4.67
N ARG A 163 3.84 14.12 -4.02
CA ARG A 163 2.78 15.14 -4.07
C ARG A 163 2.78 15.94 -2.77
N ILE A 164 2.26 17.15 -2.85
CA ILE A 164 2.08 18.02 -1.69
C ILE A 164 0.58 18.11 -1.40
N LYS A 165 0.20 17.87 -0.15
CA LYS A 165 -1.16 18.15 0.33
C LYS A 165 -1.13 19.35 1.24
N VAL A 166 -1.88 20.38 0.89
CA VAL A 166 -2.09 21.59 1.70
C VAL A 166 -3.51 21.52 2.27
N ALA A 167 -3.64 21.48 3.60
CA ALA A 167 -4.95 21.47 4.25
C ALA A 167 -5.10 22.68 5.17
N GLY A 168 -6.17 23.46 4.94
CA GLY A 168 -6.55 24.60 5.79
C GLY A 168 -7.54 24.19 6.86
N TYR A 169 -7.44 24.79 8.04
CA TYR A 169 -8.34 24.55 9.18
C TYR A 169 -8.78 25.89 9.80
N THR A 170 -9.97 25.90 10.37
CA THR A 170 -10.51 26.98 11.18
C THR A 170 -10.76 26.49 12.60
N ASP A 171 -10.98 27.40 13.52
CA ASP A 171 -11.64 27.07 14.77
C ASP A 171 -13.15 26.82 14.55
N ARG A 172 -13.85 26.43 15.65
CA ARG A 172 -15.28 26.12 15.62
C ARG A 172 -16.21 27.32 15.55
N ILE A 173 -15.66 28.55 15.59
CA ILE A 173 -16.49 29.79 15.62
C ILE A 173 -16.90 30.11 14.17
N GLY A 174 -18.24 30.28 13.98
CA GLY A 174 -18.82 30.53 12.66
C GLY A 174 -19.65 29.38 12.15
N SER A 175 -20.28 29.54 10.97
CA SER A 175 -21.03 28.46 10.34
C SER A 175 -20.10 27.45 9.70
N GLN A 176 -20.52 26.20 9.65
CA GLN A 176 -19.75 25.13 8.99
C GLN A 176 -19.43 25.48 7.54
N ALA A 177 -20.41 26.00 6.77
CA ALA A 177 -20.23 26.36 5.37
C ALA A 177 -19.17 27.47 5.21
N TYR A 178 -19.23 28.49 6.06
CA TYR A 178 -18.24 29.58 6.06
C TYR A 178 -16.83 29.04 6.39
N ASN A 179 -16.70 28.25 7.44
CA ASN A 179 -15.42 27.69 7.86
C ASN A 179 -14.83 26.76 6.78
N GLN A 180 -15.68 25.99 6.09
CA GLN A 180 -15.27 25.15 4.98
C GLN A 180 -14.68 25.97 3.83
N GLN A 181 -15.36 27.05 3.44
CA GLN A 181 -14.89 27.93 2.36
C GLN A 181 -13.61 28.68 2.75
N LEU A 182 -13.58 29.29 3.95
CA LEU A 182 -12.41 30.04 4.42
C LEU A 182 -11.15 29.16 4.47
N SER A 183 -11.29 27.95 5.00
CA SER A 183 -10.19 27.00 5.08
C SER A 183 -9.70 26.55 3.70
N LEU A 184 -10.63 26.31 2.75
CA LEU A 184 -10.30 25.96 1.37
C LEU A 184 -9.55 27.10 0.67
N HIS A 185 -10.06 28.33 0.74
CA HIS A 185 -9.41 29.48 0.11
C HIS A 185 -7.99 29.68 0.63
N ARG A 186 -7.77 29.56 1.95
CA ARG A 186 -6.42 29.63 2.53
C ARG A 186 -5.48 28.54 2.03
N ALA A 187 -5.96 27.30 1.90
CA ALA A 187 -5.20 26.22 1.34
C ALA A 187 -4.86 26.48 -0.14
N GLN A 188 -5.82 26.96 -0.92
CA GLN A 188 -5.60 27.34 -2.33
C GLN A 188 -4.58 28.47 -2.48
N THR A 189 -4.62 29.48 -1.62
CA THR A 189 -3.64 30.56 -1.62
C THR A 189 -2.22 30.07 -1.35
N VAL A 190 -2.04 29.15 -0.41
CA VAL A 190 -0.73 28.54 -0.17
C VAL A 190 -0.28 27.69 -1.36
N ARG A 191 -1.19 26.92 -1.99
CA ARG A 191 -0.91 26.21 -3.25
C ARG A 191 -0.42 27.16 -4.33
N ASP A 192 -1.16 28.24 -4.57
CA ASP A 192 -0.88 29.19 -5.63
C ASP A 192 0.44 29.94 -5.35
N TYR A 193 0.74 30.19 -4.07
CA TYR A 193 2.03 30.71 -3.66
C TYR A 193 3.17 29.77 -4.00
N PHE A 194 3.06 28.49 -3.69
CA PHE A 194 4.07 27.48 -4.04
C PHE A 194 4.22 27.33 -5.57
N ALA A 195 3.10 27.38 -6.31
CA ALA A 195 3.15 27.38 -7.77
C ALA A 195 3.93 28.60 -8.30
N SER A 196 3.76 29.81 -7.71
CA SER A 196 4.54 30.99 -8.06
C SER A 196 6.04 30.88 -7.75
N ARG A 197 6.43 29.91 -6.90
CA ARG A 197 7.82 29.57 -6.57
C ARG A 197 8.38 28.42 -7.40
N GLY A 198 7.67 27.99 -8.44
CA GLY A 198 8.15 26.99 -9.40
C GLY A 198 7.77 25.54 -9.06
N ILE A 199 6.96 25.30 -8.03
CA ILE A 199 6.42 23.95 -7.76
C ILE A 199 5.23 23.73 -8.69
N ASP A 200 5.22 22.59 -9.41
CA ASP A 200 4.12 22.23 -10.31
C ASP A 200 2.78 22.18 -9.56
N ALA A 201 1.82 23.03 -9.95
CA ALA A 201 0.50 23.11 -9.34
C ALA A 201 -0.29 21.79 -9.40
N HIS A 202 -0.03 20.94 -10.41
CA HIS A 202 -0.65 19.61 -10.53
C HIS A 202 -0.13 18.61 -9.47
N ARG A 203 0.96 18.93 -8.81
CA ARG A 203 1.52 18.16 -7.70
C ARG A 203 1.02 18.63 -6.34
N ILE A 204 0.19 19.67 -6.28
CA ILE A 204 -0.28 20.26 -5.03
C ILE A 204 -1.79 20.13 -4.90
N ASP A 205 -2.26 19.33 -3.96
CA ASP A 205 -3.65 19.19 -3.59
C ASP A 205 -4.00 20.17 -2.47
N ALA A 206 -4.97 21.07 -2.70
CA ALA A 206 -5.46 22.01 -1.70
C ALA A 206 -6.84 21.59 -1.19
N VAL A 207 -7.00 21.42 0.12
CA VAL A 207 -8.25 21.00 0.75
C VAL A 207 -8.63 21.90 1.93
N GLY A 208 -9.92 22.26 2.03
CA GLY A 208 -10.48 22.89 3.20
C GLY A 208 -11.01 21.83 4.15
N MET A 209 -10.68 21.93 5.40
CA MET A 209 -11.14 21.02 6.45
C MET A 209 -12.17 21.68 7.38
N GLY A 210 -12.42 22.99 7.19
CA GLY A 210 -13.29 23.74 8.09
C GLY A 210 -12.82 23.63 9.54
N SER A 211 -13.75 23.41 10.46
CA SER A 211 -13.46 23.18 11.88
C SER A 211 -13.28 21.70 12.25
N ALA A 212 -13.06 20.82 11.26
CA ALA A 212 -12.80 19.42 11.53
C ALA A 212 -11.41 19.21 12.16
N ASN A 213 -11.29 18.12 12.94
CA ASN A 213 -10.05 17.73 13.60
C ASN A 213 -9.42 18.83 14.47
N PRO A 214 -10.15 19.37 15.46
CA PRO A 214 -9.61 20.35 16.38
C PRO A 214 -8.41 19.77 17.15
N VAL A 215 -7.39 20.59 17.39
CA VAL A 215 -6.24 20.23 18.24
C VAL A 215 -6.37 20.87 19.63
N SER A 216 -7.23 21.87 19.76
CA SER A 216 -7.58 22.45 21.05
C SER A 216 -8.46 21.50 21.87
N SER A 217 -8.34 21.55 23.20
CA SER A 217 -9.20 20.80 24.11
C SER A 217 -9.57 21.67 25.32
N GLY A 218 -10.78 21.46 25.85
CA GLY A 218 -11.23 22.16 27.04
C GLY A 218 -11.43 23.68 26.89
N CYS A 219 -11.51 24.19 25.67
CA CYS A 219 -11.69 25.61 25.42
C CYS A 219 -13.12 26.07 25.80
N PRO A 220 -13.26 27.27 26.43
CA PRO A 220 -14.56 27.85 26.73
C PRO A 220 -15.41 28.02 25.47
N ASP A 221 -16.74 28.02 25.66
CA ASP A 221 -17.65 28.34 24.57
C ASP A 221 -17.76 29.84 24.33
N GLY A 222 -18.26 30.21 23.15
CA GLY A 222 -18.47 31.60 22.75
C GLY A 222 -17.27 32.28 22.15
N ARG A 223 -17.24 33.63 22.30
CA ARG A 223 -16.23 34.49 21.63
C ARG A 223 -15.45 35.37 22.63
N SER A 224 -15.35 34.92 23.88
CA SER A 224 -14.51 35.61 24.87
C SER A 224 -13.03 35.60 24.46
N THR A 225 -12.24 36.53 24.94
CA THR A 225 -10.78 36.56 24.67
C THR A 225 -10.12 35.23 25.06
N ALA A 226 -10.54 34.64 26.18
CA ALA A 226 -10.04 33.34 26.62
C ALA A 226 -10.39 32.22 25.62
N ALA A 227 -11.64 32.21 25.10
CA ALA A 227 -12.06 31.25 24.08
C ALA A 227 -11.26 31.44 22.79
N LEU A 228 -11.11 32.67 22.30
CA LEU A 228 -10.36 32.98 21.07
C LEU A 228 -8.86 32.61 21.14
N GLN A 229 -8.26 32.82 22.32
CA GLN A 229 -6.86 32.41 22.55
C GLN A 229 -6.71 30.89 22.60
N CYS A 230 -7.59 30.20 23.32
CA CYS A 230 -7.58 28.76 23.43
C CYS A 230 -7.76 28.08 22.04
N LEU A 231 -8.67 28.58 21.23
CA LEU A 231 -8.99 28.08 19.90
C LEU A 231 -7.97 28.49 18.83
N ALA A 232 -6.98 29.31 19.15
CA ALA A 232 -6.00 29.83 18.16
C ALA A 232 -5.27 28.70 17.44
N VAL A 233 -4.91 27.63 18.15
CA VAL A 233 -4.18 26.47 17.61
C VAL A 233 -4.95 25.69 16.55
N ASP A 234 -6.28 25.83 16.52
CA ASP A 234 -7.11 25.19 15.49
C ASP A 234 -7.01 25.92 14.14
N ARG A 235 -6.74 27.24 14.15
CA ARG A 235 -6.57 28.06 12.96
C ARG A 235 -5.17 27.83 12.39
N ARG A 236 -5.06 26.82 11.52
CA ARG A 236 -3.77 26.38 10.99
C ARG A 236 -3.83 25.98 9.51
N VAL A 237 -2.68 25.92 8.89
CA VAL A 237 -2.48 25.28 7.58
C VAL A 237 -1.45 24.17 7.78
N THR A 238 -1.74 22.97 7.30
CA THR A 238 -0.77 21.87 7.26
C THR A 238 -0.30 21.65 5.84
N ILE A 239 0.96 21.34 5.69
CA ILE A 239 1.63 21.02 4.43
C ILE A 239 2.28 19.66 4.62
N GLU A 240 1.91 18.69 3.79
CA GLU A 240 2.37 17.30 3.88
C GLU A 240 2.93 16.84 2.54
N THR A 241 4.06 16.15 2.55
CA THR A 241 4.53 15.42 1.38
C THR A 241 3.92 14.01 1.40
N VAL A 242 3.35 13.60 0.28
CA VAL A 242 2.69 12.30 0.11
C VAL A 242 3.41 11.55 -1.01
N PRO A 243 3.99 10.37 -0.73
CA PRO A 243 4.55 9.52 -1.77
C PRO A 243 3.48 9.17 -2.81
N VAL A 244 3.83 9.26 -4.09
CA VAL A 244 2.97 8.70 -5.14
C VAL A 244 3.17 7.20 -5.12
N VAL A 245 2.20 6.47 -4.58
CA VAL A 245 2.14 5.01 -4.76
C VAL A 245 1.87 4.80 -6.24
N ALA A 246 2.86 4.28 -6.98
CA ALA A 246 2.62 3.84 -8.35
C ALA A 246 1.49 2.80 -8.29
N ASN A 247 0.30 3.18 -8.78
CA ASN A 247 -0.77 2.22 -8.99
C ASN A 247 -0.20 1.16 -9.95
N GLN A 248 0.02 -0.04 -9.45
CA GLN A 248 0.21 -1.19 -10.31
C GLN A 248 -1.13 -1.36 -11.05
N SER A 249 -1.16 -0.85 -12.28
CA SER A 249 -2.23 -1.13 -13.22
C SER A 249 -2.30 -2.65 -13.41
N HIS A 250 -3.45 -3.20 -13.05
CA HIS A 250 -3.85 -4.57 -13.31
C HIS A 250 -3.94 -4.87 -14.80
#